data_5b2bf1cc9d37db526465a95e9dd222d9
#
_entry.id   5b2bf1cc9d37db526465a95e9dd222d9
#
_cell.length_a   1.000
_cell.length_b   1.000
_cell.length_c   1.000
_cell.angle_alpha   90.00
_cell.angle_beta   90.00
_cell.angle_gamma   90.00
#
_symmetry.space_group_name_H-M   'P 1'
#
loop_
_entity.id
_entity.type
_entity.pdbx_description
1 polymer ?
#
loop_
_entity_poly.entity_id
_entity_poly.type
_entity_poly.pdbx_seq_one_letter_code
_entity_poly.pdbx_strand_id
1 'polypeptide(L)'
;MALINCPECNHEVSDQAATCPNCGYILKTEKTTNVTSVASLPAKKKKKLGCLFYCSIIILVLMTITIVGAVLGNDTPSSNSNTNSGNQNATLSTNTPTSFAAKNINGLSNKQGEKIDKILSQCGLKDASSITAESSLDSRYKGKKGYILVIGNIKNVFVFLDKKQNVYKITYKNHTLYGKGKVKSTLDDYCMTAEEQDTVRISCEEKIKEILTSPSTAEFANRNEWAFSKNKHTLLVQGYVDSQNGFGAMIRSDFQFEIDRKTNKIKSLIFDGKELIS
;
A
#
# COMPACT_ATOMS: atom_id res chain seq x y z
N MET A 1 6.93 19.38 -26.28
CA MET A 1 6.79 18.25 -25.35
C MET A 1 5.38 17.75 -25.53
N ALA A 2 5.22 16.50 -25.93
CA ALA A 2 3.90 15.87 -26.05
C ALA A 2 3.50 15.30 -24.68
N LEU A 3 2.19 15.33 -24.40
CA LEU A 3 1.61 14.64 -23.26
C LEU A 3 1.07 13.28 -23.73
N ILE A 4 1.35 12.23 -22.97
CA ILE A 4 0.85 10.88 -23.19
C ILE A 4 0.09 10.41 -21.96
N ASN A 5 -0.87 9.52 -22.14
CA ASN A 5 -1.57 8.91 -21.02
C ASN A 5 -0.76 7.73 -20.47
N CYS A 6 -0.53 7.71 -19.17
CA CYS A 6 0.13 6.59 -18.50
C CYS A 6 -0.70 5.30 -18.72
N PRO A 7 -0.09 4.20 -19.23
CA PRO A 7 -0.81 2.96 -19.50
C PRO A 7 -1.44 2.33 -18.25
N GLU A 8 -0.86 2.60 -17.08
CA GLU A 8 -1.30 2.00 -15.82
C GLU A 8 -2.41 2.81 -15.13
N CYS A 9 -2.26 4.14 -15.02
CA CYS A 9 -3.20 4.98 -14.26
C CYS A 9 -3.97 6.00 -15.12
N ASN A 10 -3.68 6.09 -16.42
CA ASN A 10 -4.29 7.01 -17.38
C ASN A 10 -4.11 8.50 -17.04
N HIS A 11 -3.10 8.82 -16.21
CA HIS A 11 -2.71 10.21 -15.90
C HIS A 11 -1.89 10.77 -17.05
N GLU A 12 -2.14 12.04 -17.43
CA GLU A 12 -1.33 12.71 -18.45
C GLU A 12 0.08 12.97 -17.92
N VAL A 13 1.07 12.52 -18.66
CA VAL A 13 2.49 12.64 -18.30
C VAL A 13 3.29 13.06 -19.52
N SER A 14 4.43 13.72 -19.30
CA SER A 14 5.33 14.06 -20.40
C SER A 14 5.84 12.78 -21.10
N ASP A 15 5.90 12.81 -22.42
CA ASP A 15 6.52 11.77 -23.26
C ASP A 15 8.02 11.59 -22.95
N GLN A 16 8.65 12.55 -22.26
CA GLN A 16 10.04 12.49 -21.81
C GLN A 16 10.20 11.96 -20.38
N ALA A 17 9.10 11.75 -19.64
CA ALA A 17 9.17 11.23 -18.28
C ALA A 17 9.66 9.77 -18.26
N ALA A 18 10.67 9.47 -17.43
CA ALA A 18 11.16 8.12 -17.23
C ALA A 18 10.13 7.27 -16.47
N THR A 19 9.43 7.89 -15.51
CA THR A 19 8.40 7.26 -14.68
C THR A 19 7.17 8.17 -14.57
N CYS A 20 6.00 7.59 -14.41
CA CYS A 20 4.77 8.31 -14.13
C CYS A 20 4.81 8.93 -12.72
N PRO A 21 4.69 10.26 -12.56
CA PRO A 21 4.73 10.90 -11.24
C PRO A 21 3.52 10.53 -10.36
N ASN A 22 2.44 10.04 -10.96
CA ASN A 22 1.21 9.70 -10.24
C ASN A 22 1.20 8.25 -9.70
N CYS A 23 1.78 7.28 -10.41
CA CYS A 23 1.71 5.86 -10.03
C CYS A 23 3.06 5.14 -10.02
N GLY A 24 4.16 5.81 -10.41
CA GLY A 24 5.50 5.21 -10.46
C GLY A 24 5.73 4.25 -11.64
N TYR A 25 4.79 4.12 -12.59
CA TYR A 25 4.96 3.25 -13.76
C TYR A 25 6.13 3.72 -14.62
N ILE A 26 7.03 2.81 -15.01
CA ILE A 26 8.18 3.10 -15.88
C ILE A 26 7.69 3.26 -17.32
N LEU A 27 7.84 4.47 -17.86
CA LEU A 27 7.37 4.84 -19.22
C LEU A 27 8.40 4.59 -20.30
N LYS A 28 9.69 4.61 -19.95
CA LYS A 28 10.80 4.35 -20.88
C LYS A 28 11.65 3.18 -20.38
N THR A 29 11.67 2.09 -21.13
CA THR A 29 12.73 1.09 -21.09
C THR A 29 13.76 1.52 -22.12
N GLU A 30 14.91 2.01 -21.70
CA GLU A 30 16.02 2.30 -22.61
C GLU A 30 16.47 0.98 -23.26
N LYS A 31 16.27 0.88 -24.58
CA LYS A 31 16.97 -0.12 -25.40
C LYS A 31 18.44 0.29 -25.45
N THR A 32 19.28 -0.48 -24.78
CA THR A 32 20.73 -0.35 -24.85
C THR A 32 21.19 -0.56 -26.30
N THR A 33 21.64 0.50 -26.95
CA THR A 33 22.52 0.39 -28.10
C THR A 33 23.89 0.95 -27.70
N ASN A 34 24.90 0.11 -27.88
CA ASN A 34 26.32 0.43 -27.72
C ASN A 34 26.70 1.76 -28.35
N VAL A 35 27.55 2.53 -27.68
CA VAL A 35 28.74 3.16 -28.31
C VAL A 35 29.64 3.80 -27.23
N THR A 36 30.85 3.26 -27.11
CA THR A 36 32.21 3.86 -27.04
C THR A 36 32.42 5.25 -26.44
N SER A 37 33.20 5.24 -25.35
CA SER A 37 34.33 6.10 -24.96
C SER A 37 34.18 7.62 -24.75
N VAL A 38 34.73 8.00 -23.57
CA VAL A 38 35.55 9.19 -23.21
C VAL A 38 34.81 10.49 -22.95
N ALA A 39 34.80 10.91 -21.71
CA ALA A 39 35.45 12.13 -21.18
C ALA A 39 35.01 12.40 -19.72
N SER A 40 35.99 12.46 -18.86
CA SER A 40 35.95 12.94 -17.49
C SER A 40 35.47 14.39 -17.40
N LEU A 41 34.47 14.68 -16.55
CA LEU A 41 34.19 16.04 -16.06
C LEU A 41 33.80 16.01 -14.56
N PRO A 42 34.04 17.08 -13.80
CA PRO A 42 34.35 17.02 -12.39
C PRO A 42 33.12 16.90 -11.46
N ALA A 43 33.34 16.24 -10.34
CA ALA A 43 32.39 16.07 -9.25
C ALA A 43 31.85 17.39 -8.70
N LYS A 44 30.56 17.68 -8.90
CA LYS A 44 29.83 18.73 -8.16
C LYS A 44 29.42 18.18 -6.79
N LYS A 45 30.00 18.73 -5.74
CA LYS A 45 29.62 18.49 -4.33
C LYS A 45 28.15 18.83 -4.13
N LYS A 46 27.29 17.83 -3.87
CA LYS A 46 25.93 18.04 -3.40
C LYS A 46 25.97 18.43 -1.93
N LYS A 47 25.50 19.64 -1.61
CA LYS A 47 25.28 20.10 -0.24
C LYS A 47 24.23 19.22 0.43
N LYS A 48 24.60 18.58 1.55
CA LYS A 48 23.67 17.87 2.44
C LYS A 48 22.78 18.93 3.10
N LEU A 49 21.52 19.04 2.66
CA LEU A 49 20.53 19.87 3.35
C LEU A 49 19.88 19.00 4.44
N GLY A 50 20.03 19.47 5.66
CA GLY A 50 20.04 18.68 6.87
C GLY A 50 18.72 18.01 7.29
N CYS A 51 18.93 16.89 7.89
CA CYS A 51 18.00 16.10 8.70
C CYS A 51 17.34 16.89 9.88
N LEU A 52 17.82 18.09 10.19
CA LEU A 52 17.32 18.95 11.28
C LEU A 52 15.94 19.58 11.03
N PHE A 53 15.53 19.75 9.76
CA PHE A 53 14.21 20.31 9.44
C PHE A 53 13.05 19.29 9.61
N TYR A 54 13.33 17.99 9.49
CA TYR A 54 12.31 16.96 9.66
C TYR A 54 12.00 16.67 11.14
N CYS A 55 12.99 16.78 12.00
CA CYS A 55 12.81 16.61 13.45
C CYS A 55 11.95 17.70 14.10
N SER A 56 12.04 18.96 13.62
CA SER A 56 11.26 20.07 14.17
C SER A 56 9.77 19.97 13.86
N ILE A 57 9.39 19.41 12.70
CA ILE A 57 7.98 19.23 12.32
C ILE A 57 7.35 18.08 13.12
N ILE A 58 8.09 17.00 13.40
CA ILE A 58 7.59 15.86 14.18
C ILE A 58 7.35 16.27 15.65
N ILE A 59 8.21 17.10 16.24
CA ILE A 59 8.08 17.59 17.60
C ILE A 59 6.85 18.51 17.72
N LEU A 60 6.57 19.33 16.71
CA LEU A 60 5.42 20.26 16.71
C LEU A 60 4.08 19.51 16.59
N VAL A 61 4.04 18.40 15.84
CA VAL A 61 2.85 17.55 15.71
C VAL A 61 2.59 16.74 16.98
N LEU A 62 3.61 16.29 17.69
CA LEU A 62 3.45 15.57 18.96
C LEU A 62 3.00 16.47 20.12
N MET A 63 3.37 17.76 20.12
CA MET A 63 2.91 18.72 21.14
C MET A 63 1.44 19.10 21.00
N THR A 64 0.84 19.00 19.81
CA THR A 64 -0.59 19.33 19.62
C THR A 64 -1.54 18.20 20.03
N ILE A 65 -1.05 16.96 20.16
CA ILE A 65 -1.88 15.80 20.55
C ILE A 65 -2.08 15.72 22.06
N THR A 66 -1.20 16.33 22.88
CA THR A 66 -1.30 16.27 24.34
C THR A 66 -2.26 17.29 24.97
N ILE A 67 -2.81 18.25 24.20
CA ILE A 67 -3.69 19.31 24.75
C ILE A 67 -5.19 18.96 24.61
N VAL A 68 -5.57 17.95 23.81
CA VAL A 68 -6.98 17.57 23.58
C VAL A 68 -7.47 16.43 24.48
N GLY A 69 -6.61 15.81 25.28
CA GLY A 69 -6.92 14.64 26.12
C GLY A 69 -7.44 14.91 27.53
N ALA A 70 -7.71 16.16 27.95
CA ALA A 70 -7.96 16.50 29.35
C ALA A 70 -9.34 17.11 29.65
N VAL A 71 -10.36 16.88 28.85
CA VAL A 71 -11.75 17.23 29.23
C VAL A 71 -12.69 16.16 28.72
N LEU A 72 -13.14 15.29 29.59
CA LEU A 72 -14.46 14.66 29.73
C LEU A 72 -14.35 13.44 30.66
N GLY A 73 -14.60 13.70 31.93
CA GLY A 73 -14.80 12.67 32.95
C GLY A 73 -16.27 12.29 33.05
N ASN A 74 -16.48 11.04 33.38
CA ASN A 74 -17.58 10.39 34.10
C ASN A 74 -19.00 10.94 34.00
N ASP A 75 -19.94 10.01 33.65
CA ASP A 75 -21.02 9.65 34.57
C ASP A 75 -21.81 8.44 34.03
N THR A 76 -21.83 7.38 34.83
CA THR A 76 -22.85 6.33 34.83
C THR A 76 -23.97 6.75 35.81
N PRO A 77 -25.25 6.40 35.53
CA PRO A 77 -25.93 5.46 36.44
C PRO A 77 -26.94 4.50 35.78
N SER A 78 -26.87 3.29 36.20
CA SER A 78 -27.81 2.32 36.81
C SER A 78 -29.30 2.38 36.49
N SER A 79 -29.74 1.20 35.98
CA SER A 79 -30.98 0.44 36.20
C SER A 79 -32.34 1.15 36.41
N ASN A 80 -33.34 0.65 35.64
CA ASN A 80 -34.51 -0.01 36.25
C ASN A 80 -35.34 -0.80 35.23
N SER A 81 -35.70 -1.99 35.65
CA SER A 81 -36.69 -2.90 35.09
C SER A 81 -38.12 -2.36 35.16
N ASN A 82 -38.94 -2.61 34.15
CA ASN A 82 -40.35 -3.02 34.42
C ASN A 82 -40.92 -3.80 33.25
N THR A 83 -41.40 -4.97 33.58
CA THR A 83 -42.28 -5.91 32.89
C THR A 83 -43.62 -5.24 32.55
N ASN A 84 -44.13 -5.41 31.32
CA ASN A 84 -45.55 -5.72 31.15
C ASN A 84 -45.82 -6.52 29.85
N SER A 85 -46.59 -7.55 30.02
CA SER A 85 -47.11 -8.52 29.09
C SER A 85 -48.17 -7.89 28.18
N GLY A 86 -48.11 -8.20 26.88
CA GLY A 86 -49.13 -7.83 25.91
C GLY A 86 -48.93 -8.60 24.60
N ASN A 87 -49.59 -9.70 24.51
CA ASN A 87 -49.67 -10.60 23.39
C ASN A 87 -50.29 -9.89 22.16
N GLN A 88 -49.58 -9.77 21.04
CA GLN A 88 -50.20 -9.76 19.71
C GLN A 88 -49.22 -10.33 18.68
N ASN A 89 -49.64 -11.44 18.10
CA ASN A 89 -49.05 -12.07 16.93
C ASN A 89 -49.01 -11.08 15.74
N ALA A 90 -47.85 -10.55 15.46
CA ALA A 90 -47.51 -10.04 14.14
C ALA A 90 -46.17 -10.67 13.78
N THR A 91 -46.17 -11.55 12.79
CA THR A 91 -45.00 -12.18 12.20
C THR A 91 -44.16 -11.08 11.57
N LEU A 92 -43.42 -10.35 12.40
CA LEU A 92 -42.40 -9.39 11.95
C LEU A 92 -41.16 -10.22 11.61
N SER A 93 -41.05 -10.57 10.33
CA SER A 93 -39.78 -11.04 9.78
C SER A 93 -38.73 -9.99 10.03
N THR A 94 -38.05 -10.11 11.17
CA THR A 94 -36.88 -9.28 11.51
C THR A 94 -35.76 -9.68 10.55
N ASN A 95 -35.75 -9.10 9.35
CA ASN A 95 -34.65 -9.18 8.40
C ASN A 95 -33.45 -8.42 8.96
N THR A 96 -32.86 -8.95 10.02
CA THR A 96 -31.56 -8.45 10.50
C THR A 96 -30.55 -8.62 9.36
N PRO A 97 -29.86 -7.54 8.91
CA PRO A 97 -28.88 -7.65 7.87
C PRO A 97 -27.80 -8.67 8.22
N THR A 98 -27.59 -9.68 7.36
CA THR A 98 -26.56 -10.72 7.56
C THR A 98 -25.27 -10.38 6.82
N SER A 99 -25.39 -9.67 5.67
CA SER A 99 -24.27 -9.22 4.87
C SER A 99 -23.48 -8.11 5.57
N PHE A 100 -22.16 -8.12 5.44
CA PHE A 100 -21.27 -7.06 5.95
C PHE A 100 -21.64 -5.70 5.35
N ALA A 101 -21.79 -5.62 4.02
CA ALA A 101 -22.12 -4.37 3.36
C ALA A 101 -23.52 -3.86 3.76
N ALA A 102 -24.52 -4.75 3.90
CA ALA A 102 -25.85 -4.34 4.30
C ALA A 102 -25.92 -3.86 5.76
N LYS A 103 -25.05 -4.34 6.64
CA LYS A 103 -24.94 -3.86 8.04
C LYS A 103 -24.32 -2.46 8.12
N ASN A 104 -23.41 -2.13 7.22
CA ASN A 104 -22.59 -0.93 7.31
C ASN A 104 -23.02 0.19 6.33
N ILE A 105 -23.81 -0.13 5.30
CA ILE A 105 -24.27 0.84 4.31
C ILE A 105 -25.78 0.99 4.42
N ASN A 106 -26.24 2.17 4.82
CA ASN A 106 -27.66 2.47 4.99
C ASN A 106 -28.43 2.31 3.66
N GLY A 107 -29.60 1.67 3.75
CA GLY A 107 -30.52 1.50 2.62
C GLY A 107 -30.17 0.36 1.67
N LEU A 108 -29.19 -0.49 2.00
CA LEU A 108 -28.93 -1.72 1.26
C LEU A 108 -29.85 -2.87 1.76
N SER A 109 -30.47 -3.58 0.81
CA SER A 109 -31.05 -4.90 1.12
C SER A 109 -29.96 -5.96 1.31
N ASN A 110 -30.25 -7.05 2.04
CA ASN A 110 -29.33 -8.17 2.20
C ASN A 110 -28.80 -8.69 0.86
N LYS A 111 -29.67 -8.87 -0.12
CA LYS A 111 -29.29 -9.34 -1.47
C LYS A 111 -28.31 -8.41 -2.18
N GLN A 112 -28.46 -7.09 -2.00
CA GLN A 112 -27.50 -6.12 -2.55
C GLN A 112 -26.18 -6.18 -1.77
N GLY A 113 -26.22 -6.26 -0.45
CA GLY A 113 -25.06 -6.40 0.40
C GLY A 113 -24.23 -7.65 0.07
N GLU A 114 -24.86 -8.80 -0.08
CA GLU A 114 -24.20 -10.06 -0.47
C GLU A 114 -23.46 -9.96 -1.81
N LYS A 115 -24.04 -9.24 -2.79
CA LYS A 115 -23.35 -8.98 -4.06
C LYS A 115 -22.10 -8.13 -3.87
N ILE A 116 -22.17 -7.11 -3.01
CA ILE A 116 -21.02 -6.27 -2.67
C ILE A 116 -19.96 -7.10 -1.95
N ASP A 117 -20.35 -7.87 -0.93
CA ASP A 117 -19.46 -8.74 -0.15
C ASP A 117 -18.73 -9.75 -1.04
N LYS A 118 -19.43 -10.34 -2.02
CA LYS A 118 -18.83 -11.22 -3.01
C LYS A 118 -17.74 -10.51 -3.82
N ILE A 119 -18.00 -9.28 -4.27
CA ILE A 119 -17.02 -8.49 -5.04
C ILE A 119 -15.84 -8.10 -4.14
N LEU A 120 -16.09 -7.69 -2.89
CA LEU A 120 -15.05 -7.41 -1.91
C LEU A 120 -14.15 -8.64 -1.70
N SER A 121 -14.74 -9.80 -1.48
CA SER A 121 -14.02 -11.06 -1.32
C SER A 121 -13.14 -11.38 -2.54
N GLN A 122 -13.67 -11.21 -3.75
CA GLN A 122 -12.93 -11.43 -4.99
C GLN A 122 -11.75 -10.46 -5.18
N CYS A 123 -11.82 -9.29 -4.55
CA CYS A 123 -10.74 -8.31 -4.53
C CYS A 123 -9.73 -8.52 -3.38
N GLY A 124 -9.88 -9.58 -2.58
CA GLY A 124 -9.03 -9.83 -1.40
C GLY A 124 -9.37 -8.95 -0.20
N LEU A 125 -10.63 -8.47 -0.10
CA LEU A 125 -11.11 -7.53 0.92
C LEU A 125 -12.13 -8.17 1.88
N LYS A 126 -12.13 -9.51 2.00
CA LYS A 126 -13.11 -10.25 2.82
C LYS A 126 -13.02 -9.93 4.32
N ASP A 127 -11.83 -9.58 4.81
CA ASP A 127 -11.57 -9.32 6.23
C ASP A 127 -11.74 -7.82 6.59
N ALA A 128 -12.53 -7.09 5.81
CA ALA A 128 -12.86 -5.70 6.10
C ALA A 128 -13.64 -5.59 7.41
N SER A 129 -13.23 -4.66 8.26
CA SER A 129 -13.85 -4.41 9.57
C SER A 129 -14.94 -3.36 9.51
N SER A 130 -14.83 -2.40 8.61
CA SER A 130 -15.85 -1.36 8.40
C SER A 130 -15.87 -0.82 6.97
N ILE A 131 -17.03 -0.28 6.57
CA ILE A 131 -17.20 0.49 5.34
C ILE A 131 -18.07 1.71 5.67
N THR A 132 -17.53 2.91 5.49
CA THR A 132 -18.15 4.17 5.92
C THR A 132 -18.25 5.14 4.76
N ALA A 133 -19.41 5.78 4.62
CA ALA A 133 -19.61 6.81 3.59
C ALA A 133 -18.67 8.00 3.82
N GLU A 134 -18.04 8.47 2.73
CA GLU A 134 -17.12 9.60 2.75
C GLU A 134 -17.48 10.57 1.62
N SER A 135 -18.12 11.68 1.98
CA SER A 135 -18.66 12.65 1.02
C SER A 135 -17.59 13.33 0.17
N SER A 136 -16.37 13.49 0.68
CA SER A 136 -15.25 14.04 -0.09
C SER A 136 -14.88 13.19 -1.31
N LEU A 137 -15.24 11.90 -1.30
CA LEU A 137 -15.01 10.99 -2.42
C LEU A 137 -16.07 11.07 -3.52
N ASP A 138 -17.26 11.63 -3.24
CA ASP A 138 -18.38 11.65 -4.18
C ASP A 138 -18.06 12.46 -5.46
N SER A 139 -17.16 13.43 -5.35
CA SER A 139 -16.68 14.23 -6.48
C SER A 139 -15.77 13.47 -7.46
N ARG A 140 -15.14 12.37 -7.02
CA ARG A 140 -14.17 11.62 -7.86
C ARG A 140 -14.81 10.97 -9.08
N TYR A 141 -16.07 10.55 -8.96
CA TYR A 141 -16.82 9.93 -10.08
C TYR A 141 -18.24 10.47 -10.09
N LYS A 142 -18.60 11.23 -11.14
CA LYS A 142 -19.92 11.87 -11.27
C LYS A 142 -21.08 10.90 -11.00
N GLY A 143 -21.93 11.25 -10.04
CA GLY A 143 -23.12 10.49 -9.67
C GLY A 143 -22.84 9.17 -8.95
N LYS A 144 -21.66 9.02 -8.33
CA LYS A 144 -21.29 7.87 -7.48
C LYS A 144 -21.14 8.33 -6.05
N LYS A 145 -21.44 7.43 -5.11
CA LYS A 145 -21.14 7.62 -3.69
C LYS A 145 -19.85 6.89 -3.32
N GLY A 146 -18.97 7.58 -2.60
CA GLY A 146 -17.70 7.06 -2.15
C GLY A 146 -17.75 6.56 -0.70
N TYR A 147 -17.04 5.47 -0.45
CA TYR A 147 -16.91 4.86 0.87
C TYR A 147 -15.44 4.54 1.15
N ILE A 148 -15.04 4.70 2.40
CA ILE A 148 -13.76 4.21 2.91
C ILE A 148 -13.99 2.82 3.48
N LEU A 149 -13.17 1.86 3.04
CA LEU A 149 -13.11 0.51 3.58
C LEU A 149 -11.89 0.39 4.49
N VAL A 150 -12.08 -0.13 5.70
CA VAL A 150 -11.01 -0.41 6.65
C VAL A 150 -10.75 -1.92 6.69
N ILE A 151 -9.50 -2.31 6.53
CA ILE A 151 -9.05 -3.70 6.60
C ILE A 151 -7.70 -3.77 7.32
N GLY A 152 -7.70 -4.22 8.57
CA GLY A 152 -6.51 -4.17 9.42
C GLY A 152 -5.89 -2.77 9.44
N ASN A 153 -4.59 -2.68 9.21
CA ASN A 153 -3.84 -1.42 9.16
C ASN A 153 -3.77 -0.79 7.75
N ILE A 154 -4.46 -1.39 6.77
CA ILE A 154 -4.41 -0.94 5.38
C ILE A 154 -5.32 0.27 5.20
N LYS A 155 -4.74 1.37 4.71
CA LYS A 155 -5.43 2.63 4.42
C LYS A 155 -5.63 2.81 2.91
N ASN A 156 -6.49 3.78 2.54
CA ASN A 156 -6.74 4.18 1.14
C ASN A 156 -7.37 3.09 0.27
N VAL A 157 -8.27 2.27 0.86
CA VAL A 157 -9.17 1.41 0.11
C VAL A 157 -10.51 2.13 -0.03
N PHE A 158 -10.91 2.41 -1.27
CA PHE A 158 -12.12 3.16 -1.56
C PHE A 158 -13.08 2.33 -2.41
N VAL A 159 -14.35 2.35 -2.02
CA VAL A 159 -15.45 1.69 -2.73
C VAL A 159 -16.38 2.75 -3.26
N PHE A 160 -16.75 2.68 -4.53
CA PHE A 160 -17.69 3.61 -5.17
C PHE A 160 -18.91 2.84 -5.63
N LEU A 161 -20.10 3.30 -5.21
CA LEU A 161 -21.38 2.73 -5.61
C LEU A 161 -22.12 3.68 -6.56
N ASP A 162 -22.86 3.12 -7.50
CA ASP A 162 -23.75 3.88 -8.37
C ASP A 162 -25.10 4.19 -7.66
N LYS A 163 -25.97 4.94 -8.33
CA LYS A 163 -27.30 5.31 -7.80
C LYS A 163 -28.20 4.10 -7.52
N LYS A 164 -27.92 2.94 -8.16
CA LYS A 164 -28.62 1.67 -7.94
C LYS A 164 -27.92 0.82 -6.88
N GLN A 165 -26.90 1.38 -6.19
CA GLN A 165 -26.11 0.72 -5.16
C GLN A 165 -25.29 -0.49 -5.67
N ASN A 166 -25.00 -0.56 -6.98
CA ASN A 166 -24.05 -1.52 -7.49
C ASN A 166 -22.62 -0.99 -7.37
N VAL A 167 -21.66 -1.91 -7.20
CA VAL A 167 -20.23 -1.53 -7.17
C VAL A 167 -19.83 -1.00 -8.56
N TYR A 168 -19.48 0.27 -8.59
CA TYR A 168 -18.94 0.92 -9.77
C TYR A 168 -17.43 0.71 -9.89
N LYS A 169 -16.71 0.94 -8.77
CA LYS A 169 -15.25 0.83 -8.72
C LYS A 169 -14.77 0.54 -7.30
N ILE A 170 -13.68 -0.21 -7.18
CA ILE A 170 -12.92 -0.37 -5.95
C ILE A 170 -11.48 -0.03 -6.27
N THR A 171 -10.84 0.78 -5.43
CA THR A 171 -9.42 1.16 -5.57
C THR A 171 -8.66 0.96 -4.28
N TYR A 172 -7.38 0.66 -4.40
CA TYR A 172 -6.40 0.72 -3.33
C TYR A 172 -5.29 1.67 -3.77
N LYS A 173 -5.08 2.76 -3.03
CA LYS A 173 -4.20 3.85 -3.50
C LYS A 173 -4.58 4.25 -4.93
N ASN A 174 -3.64 4.16 -5.87
CA ASN A 174 -3.86 4.47 -7.29
C ASN A 174 -4.24 3.24 -8.14
N HIS A 175 -4.32 2.05 -7.52
CA HIS A 175 -4.62 0.80 -8.23
C HIS A 175 -6.11 0.52 -8.26
N THR A 176 -6.62 0.06 -9.41
CA THR A 176 -8.01 -0.38 -9.56
C THR A 176 -8.11 -1.85 -9.26
N LEU A 177 -8.83 -2.22 -8.16
CA LEU A 177 -9.10 -3.61 -7.83
C LEU A 177 -10.32 -4.14 -8.61
N TYR A 178 -11.38 -3.34 -8.69
CA TYR A 178 -12.60 -3.67 -9.45
C TYR A 178 -13.03 -2.48 -10.30
N GLY A 179 -13.49 -2.74 -11.50
CA GLY A 179 -14.04 -1.72 -12.40
C GLY A 179 -14.53 -2.27 -13.72
N LYS A 180 -15.50 -1.60 -14.32
CA LYS A 180 -16.16 -2.05 -15.55
C LYS A 180 -16.74 -3.47 -15.42
N GLY A 181 -17.36 -3.77 -14.26
CA GLY A 181 -18.02 -5.05 -13.99
C GLY A 181 -17.11 -6.25 -13.73
N LYS A 182 -15.81 -6.07 -13.57
CA LYS A 182 -14.86 -7.17 -13.35
C LYS A 182 -13.73 -6.82 -12.40
N VAL A 183 -13.19 -7.83 -11.73
CA VAL A 183 -11.96 -7.76 -10.95
C VAL A 183 -10.78 -7.52 -11.87
N LYS A 184 -9.93 -6.57 -11.53
CA LYS A 184 -8.71 -6.19 -12.25
C LYS A 184 -7.46 -6.69 -11.53
N SER A 185 -7.50 -6.63 -10.20
CA SER A 185 -6.44 -7.03 -9.30
C SER A 185 -7.01 -7.28 -7.92
N THR A 186 -6.22 -7.87 -7.05
CA THR A 186 -6.55 -8.09 -5.64
C THR A 186 -5.69 -7.22 -4.75
N LEU A 187 -6.06 -7.07 -3.48
CA LEU A 187 -5.25 -6.36 -2.50
C LEU A 187 -3.87 -7.01 -2.34
N ASP A 188 -3.82 -8.35 -2.40
CA ASP A 188 -2.58 -9.12 -2.33
C ASP A 188 -1.58 -8.81 -3.46
N ASP A 189 -2.06 -8.32 -4.60
CA ASP A 189 -1.15 -7.88 -5.66
C ASP A 189 -0.25 -6.71 -5.25
N TYR A 190 -0.62 -5.96 -4.19
CA TYR A 190 0.06 -4.71 -3.80
C TYR A 190 0.46 -4.64 -2.34
N CYS A 191 -0.08 -5.50 -1.49
CA CYS A 191 0.21 -5.54 -0.06
C CYS A 191 1.00 -6.79 0.31
N MET A 192 1.93 -6.64 1.25
CA MET A 192 2.64 -7.75 1.86
C MET A 192 2.21 -7.89 3.31
N THR A 193 2.05 -9.13 3.76
CA THR A 193 1.93 -9.42 5.18
C THR A 193 3.27 -9.25 5.88
N ALA A 194 3.25 -9.15 7.21
CA ALA A 194 4.49 -9.09 7.99
C ALA A 194 5.34 -10.37 7.81
N GLU A 195 4.68 -11.53 7.71
CA GLU A 195 5.32 -12.83 7.49
C GLU A 195 5.97 -12.93 6.11
N GLU A 196 5.29 -12.42 5.06
CA GLU A 196 5.88 -12.34 3.73
C GLU A 196 7.13 -11.45 3.71
N GLN A 197 7.07 -10.28 4.39
CA GLN A 197 8.21 -9.38 4.48
C GLN A 197 9.39 -10.04 5.18
N ASP A 198 9.16 -10.75 6.29
CA ASP A 198 10.22 -11.44 7.03
C ASP A 198 10.83 -12.58 6.20
N THR A 199 9.99 -13.38 5.53
CA THR A 199 10.46 -14.48 4.69
C THR A 199 11.35 -13.96 3.55
N VAL A 200 10.91 -12.90 2.88
CA VAL A 200 11.67 -12.29 1.78
C VAL A 200 12.95 -11.65 2.30
N ARG A 201 12.90 -10.97 3.45
CA ARG A 201 14.07 -10.35 4.09
C ARG A 201 15.16 -11.39 4.37
N ILE A 202 14.79 -12.50 5.02
CA ILE A 202 15.74 -13.59 5.34
C ILE A 202 16.40 -14.12 4.06
N SER A 203 15.60 -14.38 3.02
CA SER A 203 16.13 -14.87 1.73
C SER A 203 17.06 -13.86 1.06
N CYS A 204 16.77 -12.56 1.16
CA CYS A 204 17.64 -11.50 0.65
C CYS A 204 18.96 -11.41 1.47
N GLU A 205 18.88 -11.50 2.81
CA GLU A 205 20.05 -11.50 3.68
C GLU A 205 20.99 -12.66 3.35
N GLU A 206 20.45 -13.87 3.17
CA GLU A 206 21.23 -15.05 2.77
C GLU A 206 21.94 -14.80 1.43
N LYS A 207 21.21 -14.26 0.46
CA LYS A 207 21.80 -13.98 -0.86
C LYS A 207 22.86 -12.89 -0.84
N ILE A 208 22.71 -11.87 -0.02
CA ILE A 208 23.75 -10.84 0.18
C ILE A 208 24.99 -11.45 0.84
N LYS A 209 24.83 -12.31 1.86
CA LYS A 209 25.99 -12.98 2.51
C LYS A 209 26.84 -13.77 1.54
N GLU A 210 26.25 -14.35 0.48
CA GLU A 210 27.01 -15.09 -0.54
C GLU A 210 28.01 -14.21 -1.33
N ILE A 211 27.77 -12.90 -1.41
CA ILE A 211 28.58 -11.96 -2.21
C ILE A 211 29.49 -11.08 -1.37
N LEU A 212 29.33 -11.08 -0.02
CA LEU A 212 30.16 -10.29 0.87
C LEU A 212 31.59 -10.90 1.01
N THR A 213 32.59 -10.04 1.16
CA THR A 213 33.97 -10.45 1.44
C THR A 213 34.09 -11.08 2.84
N SER A 214 33.35 -10.56 3.82
CA SER A 214 33.34 -11.02 5.21
C SER A 214 31.91 -11.27 5.70
N PRO A 215 31.25 -12.37 5.27
CA PRO A 215 29.82 -12.63 5.58
C PRO A 215 29.51 -12.72 7.07
N SER A 216 30.47 -13.15 7.89
CA SER A 216 30.31 -13.30 9.36
C SER A 216 30.21 -11.96 10.10
N THR A 217 30.60 -10.86 9.46
CA THR A 217 30.54 -9.51 10.03
C THR A 217 29.32 -8.72 9.54
N ALA A 218 28.42 -9.35 8.78
CA ALA A 218 27.26 -8.68 8.19
C ALA A 218 26.25 -8.27 9.26
N GLU A 219 25.98 -6.97 9.33
CA GLU A 219 24.94 -6.34 10.14
C GLU A 219 23.91 -5.69 9.20
N PHE A 220 22.75 -6.31 9.07
CA PHE A 220 21.71 -5.81 8.18
C PHE A 220 20.89 -4.70 8.83
N ALA A 221 20.30 -3.85 8.00
CA ALA A 221 19.33 -2.83 8.40
C ALA A 221 18.26 -3.38 9.35
N ASN A 222 17.77 -2.55 10.28
CA ASN A 222 16.62 -2.93 11.09
C ASN A 222 15.38 -3.16 10.23
N ARG A 223 14.44 -3.98 10.72
CA ARG A 223 13.23 -4.38 9.98
C ARG A 223 12.45 -3.20 9.36
N ASN A 224 12.38 -2.08 10.06
CA ASN A 224 11.66 -0.88 9.63
C ASN A 224 12.43 -0.01 8.63
N GLU A 225 13.67 -0.32 8.36
CA GLU A 225 14.54 0.37 7.40
C GLU A 225 14.57 -0.34 6.04
N TRP A 226 13.98 -1.54 5.97
CA TRP A 226 13.75 -2.21 4.69
C TRP A 226 12.58 -1.61 3.95
N ALA A 227 12.72 -1.41 2.64
CA ALA A 227 11.64 -0.95 1.78
C ALA A 227 11.17 -2.08 0.86
N PHE A 228 9.84 -2.27 0.82
CA PHE A 228 9.19 -3.26 -0.02
C PHE A 228 8.17 -2.58 -0.94
N SER A 229 8.20 -2.92 -2.21
CA SER A 229 7.19 -2.50 -3.19
C SER A 229 6.74 -3.70 -4.01
N LYS A 230 5.47 -4.05 -3.88
CA LYS A 230 4.85 -5.23 -4.50
C LYS A 230 3.86 -4.79 -5.58
N ASN A 231 3.92 -5.41 -6.74
CA ASN A 231 2.91 -5.33 -7.78
C ASN A 231 2.57 -6.74 -8.29
N LYS A 232 1.72 -6.87 -9.32
CA LYS A 232 1.29 -8.17 -9.85
C LYS A 232 2.42 -9.10 -10.28
N HIS A 233 3.52 -8.54 -10.75
CA HIS A 233 4.57 -9.28 -11.46
C HIS A 233 5.88 -9.28 -10.70
N THR A 234 6.16 -8.22 -9.96
CA THR A 234 7.46 -8.00 -9.32
C THR A 234 7.32 -7.59 -7.87
N LEU A 235 8.31 -7.96 -7.10
CA LEU A 235 8.58 -7.50 -5.75
C LEU A 235 9.95 -6.83 -5.76
N LEU A 236 9.98 -5.54 -5.42
CA LEU A 236 11.19 -4.78 -5.17
C LEU A 236 11.49 -4.80 -3.68
N VAL A 237 12.74 -5.08 -3.33
CA VAL A 237 13.23 -5.09 -1.95
C VAL A 237 14.48 -4.26 -1.89
N GLN A 238 14.54 -3.31 -0.98
CA GLN A 238 15.70 -2.45 -0.77
C GLN A 238 16.11 -2.46 0.70
N GLY A 239 17.40 -2.38 0.95
CA GLY A 239 17.98 -2.31 2.27
C GLY A 239 19.47 -1.99 2.18
N TYR A 240 20.15 -2.11 3.31
CA TYR A 240 21.60 -2.00 3.39
C TYR A 240 22.17 -3.06 4.32
N VAL A 241 23.46 -3.28 4.18
CA VAL A 241 24.26 -4.12 5.06
C VAL A 241 25.56 -3.39 5.43
N ASP A 242 25.92 -3.42 6.69
CA ASP A 242 27.25 -3.03 7.17
C ASP A 242 28.10 -4.28 7.29
N SER A 243 29.26 -4.33 6.64
CA SER A 243 30.17 -5.48 6.69
C SER A 243 31.64 -5.07 6.54
N GLN A 244 32.55 -5.91 7.02
CA GLN A 244 33.98 -5.64 6.86
C GLN A 244 34.43 -5.91 5.43
N ASN A 245 35.21 -4.98 4.90
CA ASN A 245 35.94 -5.17 3.65
C ASN A 245 37.22 -6.02 3.89
N GLY A 246 37.98 -6.29 2.81
CA GLY A 246 39.23 -7.05 2.87
C GLY A 246 40.36 -6.44 3.77
N PHE A 247 40.19 -5.20 4.23
CA PHE A 247 41.09 -4.49 5.13
C PHE A 247 40.57 -4.42 6.56
N GLY A 248 39.42 -5.02 6.86
CA GLY A 248 38.80 -5.04 8.19
C GLY A 248 37.97 -3.80 8.53
N ALA A 249 37.82 -2.84 7.63
CA ALA A 249 36.98 -1.66 7.85
C ALA A 249 35.50 -1.97 7.59
N MET A 250 34.61 -1.53 8.50
CA MET A 250 33.16 -1.62 8.32
C MET A 250 32.72 -0.64 7.24
N ILE A 251 32.03 -1.14 6.23
CA ILE A 251 31.51 -0.38 5.10
C ILE A 251 30.02 -0.69 4.93
N ARG A 252 29.22 0.36 4.72
CA ARG A 252 27.81 0.23 4.36
C ARG A 252 27.66 0.07 2.85
N SER A 253 26.92 -0.96 2.47
CA SER A 253 26.56 -1.25 1.09
C SER A 253 25.05 -1.31 0.94
N ASP A 254 24.50 -0.49 0.00
CA ASP A 254 23.09 -0.51 -0.35
C ASP A 254 22.80 -1.63 -1.34
N PHE A 255 21.62 -2.24 -1.23
CA PHE A 255 21.21 -3.27 -2.18
C PHE A 255 19.75 -3.11 -2.62
N GLN A 256 19.45 -3.59 -3.82
CA GLN A 256 18.11 -3.69 -4.38
C GLN A 256 17.93 -5.01 -5.11
N PHE A 257 16.88 -5.74 -4.75
CA PHE A 257 16.40 -6.92 -5.48
C PHE A 257 15.16 -6.59 -6.28
N GLU A 258 15.08 -7.10 -7.50
CA GLU A 258 13.85 -7.30 -8.24
C GLU A 258 13.56 -8.79 -8.33
N ILE A 259 12.42 -9.23 -7.79
CA ILE A 259 12.03 -10.64 -7.71
C ILE A 259 10.76 -10.84 -8.54
N ASP A 260 10.78 -11.86 -9.42
CA ASP A 260 9.59 -12.28 -10.17
C ASP A 260 8.63 -13.03 -9.25
N ARG A 261 7.41 -12.52 -9.08
CA ARG A 261 6.42 -13.09 -8.15
C ARG A 261 5.84 -14.43 -8.60
N LYS A 262 5.89 -14.74 -9.90
CA LYS A 262 5.37 -16.00 -10.42
C LYS A 262 6.35 -17.16 -10.20
N THR A 263 7.63 -16.88 -10.34
CA THR A 263 8.69 -17.90 -10.29
C THR A 263 9.51 -17.85 -9.02
N ASN A 264 9.37 -16.78 -8.21
CA ASN A 264 10.18 -16.43 -7.04
C ASN A 264 11.69 -16.34 -7.36
N LYS A 265 12.04 -16.09 -8.63
CA LYS A 265 13.42 -15.92 -9.05
C LYS A 265 13.83 -14.45 -8.95
N ILE A 266 15.08 -14.23 -8.55
CA ILE A 266 15.72 -12.91 -8.63
C ILE A 266 15.91 -12.58 -10.10
N LYS A 267 15.35 -11.46 -10.54
CA LYS A 267 15.51 -10.91 -11.90
C LYS A 267 16.65 -9.92 -11.97
N SER A 268 16.87 -9.17 -10.90
CA SER A 268 17.96 -8.22 -10.81
C SER A 268 18.41 -8.11 -9.35
N LEU A 269 19.71 -8.00 -9.15
CA LEU A 269 20.35 -7.65 -7.90
C LEU A 269 21.34 -6.52 -8.16
N ILE A 270 21.06 -5.37 -7.59
CA ILE A 270 21.99 -4.23 -7.56
C ILE A 270 22.61 -4.17 -6.17
N PHE A 271 23.94 -4.10 -6.10
CA PHE A 271 24.72 -3.98 -4.87
C PHE A 271 25.74 -2.84 -5.04
N ASP A 272 25.71 -1.84 -4.17
CA ASP A 272 26.50 -0.60 -4.30
C ASP A 272 26.42 0.06 -5.70
N GLY A 273 25.21 0.08 -6.25
CA GLY A 273 24.96 0.66 -7.58
C GLY A 273 25.46 -0.19 -8.75
N LYS A 274 26.04 -1.37 -8.50
CA LYS A 274 26.50 -2.31 -9.53
C LYS A 274 25.50 -3.45 -9.67
N GLU A 275 25.05 -3.71 -10.87
CA GLU A 275 24.20 -4.86 -11.17
C GLU A 275 25.01 -6.15 -11.18
N LEU A 276 24.63 -7.11 -10.34
CA LEU A 276 25.28 -8.42 -10.19
C LEU A 276 24.48 -9.55 -10.84
N ILE A 277 23.16 -9.39 -10.96
CA ILE A 277 22.22 -10.32 -11.60
C ILE A 277 21.27 -9.49 -12.45
N SER A 278 21.07 -9.91 -13.70
CA SER A 278 20.15 -9.30 -14.68
C SER A 278 19.42 -10.36 -15.48
#